data_b004e16fada2ed6bff7c11e39dae2d44
#
_entry.id   b004e16fada2ed6bff7c11e39dae2d44
#
_cell.length_a   1.000
_cell.length_b   1.000
_cell.length_c   1.000
_cell.angle_alpha   90.00
_cell.angle_beta   90.00
_cell.angle_gamma   90.00
#
_symmetry.space_group_name_H-M   'P 1'
#
loop_
_entity.id
_entity.type
_entity.pdbx_description
1 polymer ?
#
loop_
_entity_poly.entity_id
_entity_poly.type
_entity_poly.pdbx_seq_one_letter_code
_entity_poly.pdbx_strand_id
1 'polypeptide(L)'
;FDTFELLREDLDAKLRHLLQSPVTEADSNSSAAVKVLYSSCMNTGRIEERGEEPLLALLHDLGGWPVLEGDNWDEEGFDWVEMVGKLRLYNNDILISLWVGPDGKNSDHYIVQFDQSDLVLPSAEYYHQGISHPIMRAYQSILTNVATLLGADPELAARDMEEVIAFEIKLATIMTPPHERRNFSQIYEKLPLSDLSAKVTDFNFTQYLDIVLPKPLPPTEEVVVYAAKYFVKLAEIIAETPPRVLSNYILMRFIRHRINNLDKRFEKVQNELYRLLYGREEMPARWKFCIAYVNGNLGMSVGSLFVREFFDGQSKQDMLYLTAEIQAQFGALLQEVEWLSESTKSTARSKLDAMIHNIGYPDLVLSDQQLQSEIQGLTYFEEEFFENVLTNLNGRTQREMAMLGQTVNRSIWTTTPAVVNAYYSRNRNQIMFPAGILQPPFYHKFFPKALNFGGIGVVIGHEITHGFDDKGKQFDEQGNINQWWDTSSSTSFRDKAMCIINQYSQFLVAEAGTALNGLNTQGENIADNGGIKQAYRAYKEWVDEHGPEQSLPSLPDLSAEQLFFLNFAQVWCGASRPEALQSKLKTAVHAPGKYRVLGTLANSVEFSEAWQCRPGQGMVGGERCEVW
;
A
#
# COMPACT_ATOMS: atom_id res chain seq x y z
N PHE A 1 16.26 -0.88 8.07
CA PHE A 1 16.21 0.08 9.16
C PHE A 1 16.37 1.48 8.60
N ASP A 2 15.42 2.36 8.84
CA ASP A 2 15.42 3.74 8.36
C ASP A 2 14.69 4.67 9.36
N THR A 3 14.66 5.96 9.07
CA THR A 3 14.01 6.96 9.92
C THR A 3 12.50 6.69 10.10
N PHE A 4 11.83 6.21 9.07
CA PHE A 4 10.42 5.82 9.17
C PHE A 4 10.22 4.64 10.11
N GLU A 5 11.14 3.66 10.08
CA GLU A 5 11.10 2.50 10.98
C GLU A 5 11.34 2.92 12.44
N LEU A 6 12.29 3.82 12.69
CA LEU A 6 12.50 4.40 14.03
C LEU A 6 11.24 5.06 14.57
N LEU A 7 10.57 5.86 13.74
CA LEU A 7 9.34 6.51 14.15
C LEU A 7 8.19 5.51 14.36
N ARG A 8 8.11 4.44 13.53
CA ARG A 8 7.15 3.35 13.75
C ARG A 8 7.41 2.63 15.07
N GLU A 9 8.67 2.37 15.41
CA GLU A 9 9.02 1.73 16.70
C GLU A 9 8.60 2.59 17.90
N ASP A 10 8.76 3.90 17.84
CA ASP A 10 8.26 4.82 18.88
C ASP A 10 6.73 4.83 18.96
N LEU A 11 6.06 4.89 17.79
CA LEU A 11 4.61 4.79 17.72
C LEU A 11 4.12 3.45 18.27
N ASP A 12 4.73 2.34 17.89
CA ASP A 12 4.37 0.99 18.37
C ASP A 12 4.54 0.88 19.90
N ALA A 13 5.58 1.51 20.47
CA ALA A 13 5.77 1.53 21.93
C ALA A 13 4.62 2.31 22.63
N LYS A 14 4.17 3.42 22.06
CA LYS A 14 3.02 4.19 22.55
C LYS A 14 1.72 3.37 22.45
N LEU A 15 1.48 2.73 21.29
CA LEU A 15 0.31 1.88 21.07
C LEU A 15 0.33 0.67 22.02
N ARG A 16 1.50 0.06 22.25
CA ARG A 16 1.66 -1.02 23.21
C ARG A 16 1.19 -0.61 24.60
N HIS A 17 1.60 0.56 25.07
CA HIS A 17 1.18 1.08 26.38
C HIS A 17 -0.35 1.19 26.48
N LEU A 18 -1.01 1.70 25.44
CA LEU A 18 -2.47 1.85 25.41
C LEU A 18 -3.21 0.50 25.36
N LEU A 19 -2.75 -0.42 24.50
CA LEU A 19 -3.45 -1.69 24.24
C LEU A 19 -3.21 -2.76 25.32
N GLN A 20 -2.10 -2.69 26.06
CA GLN A 20 -1.82 -3.62 27.17
C GLN A 20 -2.59 -3.30 28.45
N SER A 21 -3.16 -2.10 28.56
CA SER A 21 -3.97 -1.75 29.73
C SER A 21 -5.22 -2.65 29.82
N PRO A 22 -5.62 -3.10 31.00
CA PRO A 22 -6.82 -3.93 31.15
C PRO A 22 -8.08 -3.17 30.73
N VAL A 23 -9.08 -3.92 30.30
CA VAL A 23 -10.42 -3.36 30.04
C VAL A 23 -11.03 -2.92 31.37
N THR A 24 -11.58 -1.70 31.41
CA THR A 24 -12.23 -1.11 32.58
C THR A 24 -13.64 -0.61 32.24
N GLU A 25 -14.43 -0.29 33.25
CA GLU A 25 -15.78 0.31 33.04
C GLU A 25 -15.73 1.68 32.37
N ALA A 26 -14.57 2.36 32.37
CA ALA A 26 -14.38 3.64 31.69
C ALA A 26 -14.11 3.51 30.19
N ASP A 27 -13.80 2.30 29.72
CA ASP A 27 -13.56 2.06 28.30
C ASP A 27 -14.86 2.11 27.49
N SER A 28 -14.84 2.80 26.36
CA SER A 28 -15.90 2.68 25.38
C SER A 28 -15.91 1.27 24.76
N ASN A 29 -17.00 0.88 24.12
CA ASN A 29 -17.09 -0.41 23.45
C ASN A 29 -15.97 -0.61 22.41
N SER A 30 -15.60 0.45 21.68
CA SER A 30 -14.51 0.41 20.71
C SER A 30 -13.15 0.25 21.39
N SER A 31 -12.89 0.94 22.51
CA SER A 31 -11.68 0.79 23.31
C SER A 31 -11.57 -0.62 23.89
N ALA A 32 -12.66 -1.16 24.43
CA ALA A 32 -12.71 -2.53 24.94
C ALA A 32 -12.42 -3.56 23.82
N ALA A 33 -13.04 -3.39 22.64
CA ALA A 33 -12.86 -4.30 21.50
C ALA A 33 -11.39 -4.39 21.05
N VAL A 34 -10.68 -3.25 20.92
CA VAL A 34 -9.26 -3.26 20.52
C VAL A 34 -8.37 -3.94 21.57
N LYS A 35 -8.66 -3.75 22.87
CA LYS A 35 -7.91 -4.39 23.97
C LYS A 35 -8.15 -5.89 24.00
N VAL A 36 -9.38 -6.37 23.83
CA VAL A 36 -9.71 -7.80 23.75
C VAL A 36 -9.04 -8.44 22.54
N LEU A 37 -9.09 -7.80 21.36
CA LEU A 37 -8.44 -8.30 20.16
C LEU A 37 -6.91 -8.38 20.35
N TYR A 38 -6.29 -7.37 20.97
CA TYR A 38 -4.87 -7.38 21.31
C TYR A 38 -4.53 -8.49 22.31
N SER A 39 -5.31 -8.64 23.36
CA SER A 39 -5.14 -9.70 24.37
C SER A 39 -5.20 -11.09 23.73
N SER A 40 -6.18 -11.35 22.85
CA SER A 40 -6.29 -12.63 22.14
C SER A 40 -5.07 -12.92 21.27
N CYS A 41 -4.55 -11.91 20.58
CA CYS A 41 -3.33 -12.02 19.77
C CYS A 41 -2.09 -12.31 20.62
N MET A 42 -2.01 -11.75 21.83
CA MET A 42 -0.92 -11.96 22.77
C MET A 42 -1.03 -13.28 23.56
N ASN A 43 -2.17 -13.95 23.53
CA ASN A 43 -2.42 -15.21 24.24
C ASN A 43 -1.75 -16.41 23.54
N THR A 44 -0.41 -16.35 23.47
CA THR A 44 0.40 -17.38 22.80
C THR A 44 0.22 -18.77 23.43
N GLY A 45 -0.05 -18.85 24.75
CA GLY A 45 -0.32 -20.11 25.42
C GLY A 45 -1.53 -20.83 24.83
N ARG A 46 -2.64 -20.12 24.63
CA ARG A 46 -3.84 -20.68 24.03
C ARG A 46 -3.66 -20.99 22.54
N ILE A 47 -2.92 -20.15 21.81
CA ILE A 47 -2.60 -20.39 20.40
C ILE A 47 -1.77 -21.66 20.23
N GLU A 48 -0.75 -21.86 21.07
CA GLU A 48 0.08 -23.08 21.06
C GLU A 48 -0.71 -24.34 21.45
N GLU A 49 -1.62 -24.23 22.43
CA GLU A 49 -2.48 -25.36 22.87
C GLU A 49 -3.41 -25.82 21.75
N ARG A 50 -3.97 -24.89 20.98
CA ARG A 50 -4.90 -25.20 19.88
C ARG A 50 -4.19 -25.66 18.61
N GLY A 51 -2.94 -25.24 18.42
CA GLY A 51 -2.11 -25.62 17.28
C GLY A 51 -2.79 -25.34 15.94
N GLU A 52 -2.84 -26.34 15.06
CA GLU A 52 -3.45 -26.31 13.72
C GLU A 52 -4.97 -26.57 13.70
N GLU A 53 -5.55 -27.01 14.81
CA GLU A 53 -6.96 -27.44 14.88
C GLU A 53 -7.95 -26.43 14.28
N PRO A 54 -7.90 -25.12 14.57
CA PRO A 54 -8.89 -24.20 14.04
C PRO A 54 -8.79 -24.01 12.52
N LEU A 55 -7.60 -24.13 11.95
CA LEU A 55 -7.43 -24.09 10.50
C LEU A 55 -7.93 -25.38 9.85
N LEU A 56 -7.63 -26.55 10.42
CA LEU A 56 -8.11 -27.84 9.92
C LEU A 56 -9.63 -27.93 9.92
N ALA A 57 -10.29 -27.44 10.98
CA ALA A 57 -11.75 -27.36 11.04
C ALA A 57 -12.31 -26.49 9.89
N LEU A 58 -11.73 -25.31 9.64
CA LEU A 58 -12.14 -24.45 8.54
C LEU A 58 -11.91 -25.10 7.17
N LEU A 59 -10.78 -25.78 6.97
CA LEU A 59 -10.48 -26.49 5.71
C LEU A 59 -11.49 -27.62 5.45
N HIS A 60 -11.89 -28.36 6.49
CA HIS A 60 -12.93 -29.38 6.39
C HIS A 60 -14.25 -28.76 5.93
N ASP A 61 -14.68 -27.63 6.51
CA ASP A 61 -15.90 -26.92 6.13
C ASP A 61 -15.85 -26.35 4.70
N LEU A 62 -14.64 -26.12 4.17
CA LEU A 62 -14.42 -25.71 2.79
C LEU A 62 -14.34 -26.89 1.79
N GLY A 63 -14.55 -28.14 2.23
CA GLY A 63 -14.52 -29.33 1.37
C GLY A 63 -13.21 -30.10 1.37
N GLY A 64 -12.31 -29.80 2.29
CA GLY A 64 -11.00 -30.45 2.46
C GLY A 64 -9.91 -29.92 1.52
N TRP A 65 -8.68 -29.99 1.98
CA TRP A 65 -7.52 -29.67 1.15
C TRP A 65 -6.97 -30.97 0.51
N PRO A 66 -6.95 -31.08 -0.83
CA PRO A 66 -6.65 -32.37 -1.49
C PRO A 66 -5.36 -33.03 -1.01
N VAL A 67 -4.31 -32.26 -0.72
CA VAL A 67 -3.04 -32.81 -0.23
C VAL A 67 -3.15 -33.43 1.17
N LEU A 68 -4.11 -33.01 2.00
CA LEU A 68 -4.40 -33.60 3.32
C LEU A 68 -5.31 -34.82 3.20
N GLU A 69 -6.32 -34.74 2.33
CA GLU A 69 -7.34 -35.80 2.16
C GLU A 69 -6.82 -37.00 1.36
N GLY A 70 -5.73 -36.82 0.61
CA GLY A 70 -5.18 -37.88 -0.25
C GLY A 70 -6.17 -38.35 -1.31
N ASP A 71 -6.41 -39.68 -1.38
CA ASP A 71 -7.33 -40.30 -2.32
C ASP A 71 -8.82 -40.16 -1.88
N ASN A 72 -9.07 -39.68 -0.68
CA ASN A 72 -10.43 -39.47 -0.16
C ASN A 72 -11.02 -38.11 -0.55
N TRP A 73 -10.25 -37.24 -1.19
CA TRP A 73 -10.76 -35.95 -1.63
C TRP A 73 -11.85 -36.08 -2.68
N ASP A 74 -12.98 -35.39 -2.48
CA ASP A 74 -14.12 -35.38 -3.38
C ASP A 74 -13.88 -34.43 -4.57
N GLU A 75 -13.35 -34.98 -5.67
CA GLU A 75 -13.10 -34.22 -6.90
C GLU A 75 -14.39 -33.86 -7.63
N GLU A 76 -15.45 -34.72 -7.57
CA GLU A 76 -16.70 -34.48 -8.28
C GLU A 76 -17.51 -33.33 -7.65
N GLY A 77 -17.37 -33.14 -6.34
CA GLY A 77 -17.99 -32.03 -5.60
C GLY A 77 -17.24 -30.69 -5.68
N PHE A 78 -16.08 -30.64 -6.33
CA PHE A 78 -15.26 -29.44 -6.38
C PHE A 78 -15.74 -28.46 -7.44
N ASP A 79 -16.16 -27.27 -7.02
CA ASP A 79 -16.42 -26.10 -7.87
C ASP A 79 -15.45 -24.97 -7.49
N TRP A 80 -14.52 -24.66 -8.39
CA TRP A 80 -13.49 -23.66 -8.13
C TRP A 80 -14.05 -22.24 -8.03
N VAL A 81 -15.14 -21.91 -8.73
CA VAL A 81 -15.80 -20.60 -8.67
C VAL A 81 -16.43 -20.40 -7.29
N GLU A 82 -17.12 -21.43 -6.80
CA GLU A 82 -17.67 -21.44 -5.45
C GLU A 82 -16.57 -21.29 -4.39
N MET A 83 -15.47 -22.02 -4.56
CA MET A 83 -14.33 -21.97 -3.62
C MET A 83 -13.71 -20.58 -3.55
N VAL A 84 -13.37 -19.95 -4.67
CA VAL A 84 -12.78 -18.59 -4.66
C VAL A 84 -13.78 -17.55 -4.15
N GLY A 85 -15.08 -17.73 -4.41
CA GLY A 85 -16.14 -16.88 -3.86
C GLY A 85 -16.22 -16.98 -2.34
N LYS A 86 -16.22 -18.19 -1.77
CA LYS A 86 -16.19 -18.43 -0.31
C LYS A 86 -14.94 -17.81 0.33
N LEU A 87 -13.77 -17.95 -0.31
CA LEU A 87 -12.54 -17.39 0.20
C LEU A 87 -12.47 -15.85 0.07
N ARG A 88 -13.17 -15.27 -0.92
CA ARG A 88 -13.33 -13.81 -1.00
C ARG A 88 -14.14 -13.25 0.19
N LEU A 89 -15.06 -14.00 0.75
CA LEU A 89 -15.77 -13.62 1.99
C LEU A 89 -14.80 -13.45 3.18
N TYR A 90 -13.67 -14.14 3.18
CA TYR A 90 -12.56 -13.94 4.10
C TYR A 90 -11.51 -12.94 3.57
N ASN A 91 -11.93 -12.01 2.73
CA ASN A 91 -11.08 -10.95 2.17
C ASN A 91 -9.81 -11.46 1.48
N ASN A 92 -9.91 -12.58 0.78
CA ASN A 92 -8.77 -13.21 0.10
C ASN A 92 -9.03 -13.30 -1.41
N ASP A 93 -8.32 -12.48 -2.17
CA ASP A 93 -8.33 -12.49 -3.63
C ASP A 93 -7.42 -13.61 -4.14
N ILE A 94 -7.99 -14.59 -4.82
CA ILE A 94 -7.27 -15.72 -5.40
C ILE A 94 -7.70 -15.88 -6.84
N LEU A 95 -6.76 -15.92 -7.77
CA LEU A 95 -6.96 -15.93 -9.22
C LEU A 95 -7.61 -14.66 -9.78
N ILE A 96 -8.52 -14.09 -9.05
CA ILE A 96 -9.32 -12.92 -9.41
C ILE A 96 -9.22 -11.91 -8.28
N SER A 97 -8.89 -10.67 -8.61
CA SER A 97 -9.03 -9.55 -7.69
C SER A 97 -10.37 -8.87 -7.92
N LEU A 98 -11.13 -8.67 -6.86
CA LEU A 98 -12.43 -8.02 -6.88
C LEU A 98 -12.55 -7.02 -5.74
N TRP A 99 -13.01 -5.82 -6.05
CA TRP A 99 -13.40 -4.84 -5.02
C TRP A 99 -14.59 -4.00 -5.46
N VAL A 100 -15.24 -3.39 -4.48
CA VAL A 100 -16.23 -2.32 -4.67
C VAL A 100 -15.55 -1.01 -4.30
N GLY A 101 -15.37 -0.15 -5.27
CA GLY A 101 -14.70 1.14 -5.10
C GLY A 101 -15.29 2.21 -6.02
N PRO A 102 -14.89 3.49 -5.86
CA PRO A 102 -15.31 4.56 -6.76
C PRO A 102 -14.97 4.22 -8.22
N ASP A 103 -15.94 4.41 -9.12
CA ASP A 103 -15.72 4.22 -10.56
C ASP A 103 -14.67 5.22 -11.06
N GLY A 104 -13.66 4.73 -11.75
CA GLY A 104 -12.58 5.57 -12.29
C GLY A 104 -13.04 6.66 -13.26
N LYS A 105 -14.21 6.55 -13.90
CA LYS A 105 -14.79 7.57 -14.78
C LYS A 105 -16.02 8.24 -14.21
N ASN A 106 -16.49 7.84 -13.04
CA ASN A 106 -17.60 8.47 -12.30
C ASN A 106 -17.38 8.28 -10.79
N SER A 107 -16.41 8.99 -10.26
CA SER A 107 -15.89 8.81 -8.90
C SER A 107 -16.89 9.09 -7.77
N ASP A 108 -18.10 9.55 -8.07
CA ASP A 108 -19.20 9.73 -7.11
C ASP A 108 -20.02 8.45 -6.87
N HIS A 109 -19.78 7.39 -7.66
CA HIS A 109 -20.51 6.13 -7.58
C HIS A 109 -19.57 4.96 -7.34
N TYR A 110 -19.99 4.05 -6.48
CA TYR A 110 -19.31 2.77 -6.28
C TYR A 110 -19.70 1.78 -7.37
N ILE A 111 -18.72 1.03 -7.85
CA ILE A 111 -18.90 0.01 -8.89
C ILE A 111 -18.08 -1.23 -8.56
N VAL A 112 -18.52 -2.39 -9.03
CA VAL A 112 -17.74 -3.63 -8.99
C VAL A 112 -16.59 -3.53 -9.98
N GLN A 113 -15.39 -3.85 -9.51
CA GLN A 113 -14.17 -3.77 -10.30
C GLN A 113 -13.40 -5.08 -10.21
N PHE A 114 -12.89 -5.54 -11.37
CA PHE A 114 -12.09 -6.75 -11.50
C PHE A 114 -10.69 -6.43 -12.00
N ASP A 115 -9.71 -7.16 -11.49
CA ASP A 115 -8.33 -7.08 -11.92
C ASP A 115 -7.62 -8.44 -11.81
N GLN A 116 -6.42 -8.53 -12.37
CA GLN A 116 -5.52 -9.65 -12.12
C GLN A 116 -5.17 -9.74 -10.64
N SER A 117 -5.10 -10.97 -10.10
CA SER A 117 -4.70 -11.20 -8.71
C SER A 117 -3.18 -11.27 -8.58
N ASP A 118 -2.66 -10.88 -7.42
CA ASP A 118 -1.24 -11.01 -7.09
C ASP A 118 -0.82 -12.49 -6.99
N LEU A 119 0.46 -12.75 -7.25
CA LEU A 119 1.10 -14.04 -7.01
C LEU A 119 1.66 -14.12 -5.57
N VAL A 120 2.14 -15.29 -5.16
CA VAL A 120 2.74 -15.46 -3.83
C VAL A 120 4.07 -14.71 -3.71
N LEU A 121 4.95 -14.85 -4.70
CA LEU A 121 6.19 -14.09 -4.74
C LEU A 121 5.93 -12.69 -5.29
N PRO A 122 6.67 -11.68 -4.83
CA PRO A 122 6.32 -10.27 -5.03
C PRO A 122 6.54 -9.74 -6.46
N SER A 123 7.09 -10.55 -7.37
CA SER A 123 7.26 -10.21 -8.78
C SER A 123 7.17 -11.45 -9.66
N ALA A 124 6.55 -11.32 -10.84
CA ALA A 124 6.52 -12.36 -11.87
C ALA A 124 7.93 -12.78 -12.33
N GLU A 125 8.93 -11.90 -12.20
CA GLU A 125 10.32 -12.21 -12.57
C GLU A 125 10.91 -13.42 -11.82
N TYR A 126 10.47 -13.67 -10.58
CA TYR A 126 10.92 -14.84 -9.82
C TYR A 126 10.49 -16.16 -10.47
N TYR A 127 9.30 -16.18 -11.07
CA TYR A 127 8.71 -17.36 -11.74
C TYR A 127 9.32 -17.63 -13.11
N HIS A 128 9.73 -16.59 -13.84
CA HIS A 128 10.31 -16.70 -15.18
C HIS A 128 11.66 -17.47 -15.20
N GLN A 129 12.29 -17.64 -14.04
CA GLN A 129 13.53 -18.40 -13.90
C GLN A 129 13.29 -19.91 -13.80
N GLY A 130 12.03 -20.34 -13.70
CA GLY A 130 11.62 -21.73 -13.66
C GLY A 130 11.86 -22.42 -12.32
N ILE A 131 11.27 -23.62 -12.16
CA ILE A 131 11.22 -24.36 -10.89
C ILE A 131 12.61 -24.76 -10.36
N SER A 132 13.62 -24.88 -11.22
CA SER A 132 14.99 -25.25 -10.83
C SER A 132 15.77 -24.11 -10.15
N HIS A 133 15.26 -22.88 -10.21
CA HIS A 133 15.91 -21.75 -9.54
C HIS A 133 15.89 -21.91 -8.00
N PRO A 134 16.98 -21.52 -7.29
CA PRO A 134 17.07 -21.72 -5.83
C PRO A 134 15.90 -21.15 -5.04
N ILE A 135 15.38 -19.96 -5.41
CA ILE A 135 14.21 -19.33 -4.77
C ILE A 135 12.96 -20.19 -4.98
N MET A 136 12.74 -20.72 -6.18
CA MET A 136 11.57 -21.54 -6.48
C MET A 136 11.64 -22.88 -5.74
N ARG A 137 12.80 -23.50 -5.62
CA ARG A 137 12.99 -24.73 -4.82
C ARG A 137 12.77 -24.49 -3.33
N ALA A 138 13.28 -23.38 -2.81
CA ALA A 138 13.02 -23.02 -1.41
C ALA A 138 11.54 -22.72 -1.17
N TYR A 139 10.88 -22.04 -2.10
CA TYR A 139 9.44 -21.81 -2.06
C TYR A 139 8.66 -23.14 -2.05
N GLN A 140 9.00 -24.09 -2.92
CA GLN A 140 8.40 -25.43 -2.93
C GLN A 140 8.61 -26.15 -1.57
N SER A 141 9.83 -26.11 -1.02
CA SER A 141 10.11 -26.71 0.28
C SER A 141 9.26 -26.11 1.41
N ILE A 142 9.07 -24.80 1.41
CA ILE A 142 8.22 -24.10 2.39
C ILE A 142 6.76 -24.56 2.28
N LEU A 143 6.21 -24.66 1.07
CA LEU A 143 4.83 -25.14 0.87
C LEU A 143 4.68 -26.61 1.30
N THR A 144 5.65 -27.46 0.96
CA THR A 144 5.68 -28.85 1.40
C THR A 144 5.71 -28.96 2.91
N ASN A 145 6.54 -28.16 3.58
CA ASN A 145 6.62 -28.12 5.04
C ASN A 145 5.31 -27.67 5.69
N VAL A 146 4.64 -26.67 5.14
CA VAL A 146 3.31 -26.23 5.61
C VAL A 146 2.29 -27.37 5.52
N ALA A 147 2.21 -28.03 4.36
CA ALA A 147 1.28 -29.15 4.16
C ALA A 147 1.58 -30.29 5.14
N THR A 148 2.86 -30.64 5.33
CA THR A 148 3.29 -31.69 6.25
C THR A 148 2.96 -31.34 7.71
N LEU A 149 3.17 -30.09 8.13
CA LEU A 149 2.80 -29.63 9.48
C LEU A 149 1.29 -29.70 9.73
N LEU A 150 0.47 -29.56 8.69
CA LEU A 150 -0.97 -29.71 8.75
C LEU A 150 -1.43 -31.19 8.67
N GLY A 151 -0.50 -32.14 8.50
CA GLY A 151 -0.79 -33.56 8.55
C GLY A 151 -0.74 -34.31 7.20
N ALA A 152 -0.29 -33.65 6.11
CA ALA A 152 -0.13 -34.32 4.82
C ALA A 152 1.01 -35.33 4.84
N ASP A 153 0.89 -36.40 4.05
CA ASP A 153 2.01 -37.28 3.77
C ASP A 153 3.14 -36.50 3.06
N PRO A 154 4.39 -36.61 3.54
CA PRO A 154 5.50 -35.79 3.01
C PRO A 154 5.79 -36.01 1.51
N GLU A 155 5.66 -37.25 0.99
CA GLU A 155 5.92 -37.54 -0.42
C GLU A 155 4.79 -36.99 -1.30
N LEU A 156 3.55 -37.13 -0.85
CA LEU A 156 2.38 -36.54 -1.49
C LEU A 156 2.44 -35.02 -1.49
N ALA A 157 2.80 -34.42 -0.36
CA ALA A 157 2.96 -32.97 -0.22
C ALA A 157 4.03 -32.42 -1.17
N ALA A 158 5.17 -33.09 -1.30
CA ALA A 158 6.24 -32.66 -2.21
C ALA A 158 5.78 -32.67 -3.68
N ARG A 159 5.07 -33.72 -4.10
CA ARG A 159 4.52 -33.85 -5.45
C ARG A 159 3.43 -32.80 -5.73
N ASP A 160 2.43 -32.71 -4.86
CA ASP A 160 1.29 -31.82 -5.06
C ASP A 160 1.74 -30.34 -5.03
N MET A 161 2.70 -29.96 -4.19
CA MET A 161 3.22 -28.59 -4.15
C MET A 161 4.13 -28.26 -5.35
N GLU A 162 4.79 -29.23 -5.95
CA GLU A 162 5.50 -29.03 -7.23
C GLU A 162 4.50 -28.70 -8.35
N GLU A 163 3.38 -29.42 -8.43
CA GLU A 163 2.31 -29.15 -9.42
C GLU A 163 1.66 -27.77 -9.18
N VAL A 164 1.44 -27.38 -7.91
CA VAL A 164 0.95 -26.05 -7.53
C VAL A 164 1.88 -24.95 -8.02
N ILE A 165 3.19 -25.10 -7.84
CA ILE A 165 4.18 -24.12 -8.30
C ILE A 165 4.23 -24.08 -9.84
N ALA A 166 4.16 -25.23 -10.51
CA ALA A 166 4.10 -25.27 -11.96
C ALA A 166 2.87 -24.54 -12.52
N PHE A 167 1.74 -24.65 -11.84
CA PHE A 167 0.53 -23.88 -12.15
C PHE A 167 0.75 -22.37 -11.92
N GLU A 168 1.35 -21.96 -10.80
CA GLU A 168 1.62 -20.54 -10.53
C GLU A 168 2.62 -19.92 -11.51
N ILE A 169 3.60 -20.71 -11.99
CA ILE A 169 4.49 -20.28 -13.08
C ILE A 169 3.70 -19.98 -14.36
N LYS A 170 2.70 -20.79 -14.71
CA LYS A 170 1.82 -20.51 -15.86
C LYS A 170 1.04 -19.19 -15.63
N LEU A 171 0.50 -18.97 -14.43
CA LEU A 171 -0.19 -17.71 -14.10
C LEU A 171 0.74 -16.50 -14.25
N ALA A 172 2.00 -16.62 -13.84
CA ALA A 172 2.98 -15.54 -13.99
C ALA A 172 3.18 -15.11 -15.45
N THR A 173 3.03 -16.02 -16.41
CA THR A 173 3.18 -15.72 -17.85
C THR A 173 2.07 -14.86 -18.44
N ILE A 174 0.89 -14.85 -17.81
CA ILE A 174 -0.28 -14.08 -18.29
C ILE A 174 -0.47 -12.76 -17.56
N MET A 175 0.34 -12.50 -16.52
CA MET A 175 0.31 -11.25 -15.78
C MET A 175 0.79 -10.08 -16.63
N THR A 176 0.07 -8.96 -16.58
CA THR A 176 0.54 -7.71 -17.17
C THR A 176 1.50 -7.02 -16.21
N PRO A 177 2.75 -6.72 -16.62
CA PRO A 177 3.74 -6.13 -15.73
C PRO A 177 3.38 -4.68 -15.34
N PRO A 178 3.85 -4.19 -14.17
CA PRO A 178 3.47 -2.88 -13.64
C PRO A 178 3.73 -1.70 -14.58
N HIS A 179 4.80 -1.74 -15.38
CA HIS A 179 5.14 -0.65 -16.29
C HIS A 179 4.16 -0.49 -17.47
N GLU A 180 3.50 -1.58 -17.89
CA GLU A 180 2.46 -1.54 -18.93
C GLU A 180 1.09 -1.09 -18.38
N ARG A 181 0.95 -1.02 -17.06
CA ARG A 181 -0.30 -0.69 -16.36
C ARG A 181 -0.35 0.76 -15.85
N ARG A 182 0.54 1.63 -16.34
CA ARG A 182 0.61 3.03 -15.90
C ARG A 182 -0.43 3.93 -16.57
N ASN A 183 -0.94 3.55 -17.75
CA ASN A 183 -1.97 4.29 -18.48
C ASN A 183 -3.36 3.76 -18.14
N PHE A 184 -4.04 4.41 -17.19
CA PHE A 184 -5.37 4.00 -16.72
C PHE A 184 -6.44 4.05 -17.81
N SER A 185 -6.37 5.02 -18.74
CA SER A 185 -7.33 5.12 -19.83
C SER A 185 -7.27 3.93 -20.80
N GLN A 186 -6.11 3.28 -20.92
CA GLN A 186 -5.93 2.11 -21.78
C GLN A 186 -6.34 0.79 -21.14
N ILE A 187 -6.19 0.68 -19.81
CA ILE A 187 -6.52 -0.55 -19.10
C ILE A 187 -7.94 -0.58 -18.53
N TYR A 188 -8.58 0.57 -18.40
CA TYR A 188 -9.95 0.68 -17.91
C TYR A 188 -10.95 0.26 -18.97
N GLU A 189 -11.69 -0.83 -18.74
CA GLU A 189 -12.78 -1.28 -19.58
C GLU A 189 -14.06 -1.39 -18.74
N LYS A 190 -15.10 -0.61 -19.09
CA LYS A 190 -16.41 -0.65 -18.44
C LYS A 190 -17.41 -1.28 -19.40
N LEU A 191 -18.10 -2.32 -18.95
CA LEU A 191 -19.02 -3.10 -19.77
C LEU A 191 -20.09 -3.77 -18.91
N PRO A 192 -21.26 -4.14 -19.49
CA PRO A 192 -22.26 -4.96 -18.80
C PRO A 192 -21.71 -6.32 -18.38
N LEU A 193 -22.17 -6.84 -17.25
CA LEU A 193 -21.80 -8.17 -16.74
C LEU A 193 -22.05 -9.28 -17.76
N SER A 194 -23.15 -9.17 -18.57
CA SER A 194 -23.43 -10.09 -19.67
C SER A 194 -22.32 -10.11 -20.72
N ASP A 195 -21.76 -8.95 -21.06
CA ASP A 195 -20.73 -8.84 -22.08
C ASP A 195 -19.37 -9.37 -21.56
N LEU A 196 -19.10 -9.15 -20.27
CA LEU A 196 -17.94 -9.76 -19.63
C LEU A 196 -18.05 -11.29 -19.63
N SER A 197 -19.22 -11.84 -19.26
CA SER A 197 -19.49 -13.27 -19.30
C SER A 197 -19.40 -13.87 -20.70
N ALA A 198 -19.78 -13.13 -21.73
CA ALA A 198 -19.62 -13.53 -23.13
C ALA A 198 -18.16 -13.52 -23.62
N LYS A 199 -17.32 -12.64 -23.06
CA LYS A 199 -15.88 -12.58 -23.38
C LYS A 199 -15.08 -13.69 -22.67
N VAL A 200 -15.51 -14.11 -21.49
CA VAL A 200 -14.80 -15.10 -20.64
C VAL A 200 -15.80 -16.21 -20.30
N THR A 201 -15.99 -17.14 -21.23
CA THR A 201 -17.06 -18.14 -21.18
C THR A 201 -16.88 -19.20 -20.08
N ASP A 202 -15.64 -19.47 -19.67
CA ASP A 202 -15.32 -20.54 -18.73
C ASP A 202 -15.24 -20.06 -17.27
N PHE A 203 -15.67 -18.80 -17.01
CA PHE A 203 -15.83 -18.27 -15.67
C PHE A 203 -17.25 -17.76 -15.42
N ASN A 204 -17.93 -18.35 -14.44
CA ASN A 204 -19.27 -17.92 -14.06
C ASN A 204 -19.22 -16.71 -13.11
N PHE A 205 -19.10 -15.51 -13.67
CA PHE A 205 -19.08 -14.26 -12.89
C PHE A 205 -20.35 -14.08 -12.05
N THR A 206 -21.51 -14.49 -12.55
CA THR A 206 -22.78 -14.36 -11.82
C THR A 206 -22.76 -15.21 -10.55
N GLN A 207 -22.37 -16.49 -10.63
CA GLN A 207 -22.23 -17.37 -9.47
C GLN A 207 -21.25 -16.79 -8.44
N TYR A 208 -20.10 -16.29 -8.91
CA TYR A 208 -19.10 -15.68 -8.03
C TYR A 208 -19.64 -14.46 -7.29
N LEU A 209 -20.30 -13.56 -8.01
CA LEU A 209 -20.88 -12.34 -7.45
C LEU A 209 -22.08 -12.62 -6.52
N ASP A 210 -22.88 -13.63 -6.81
CA ASP A 210 -24.00 -14.05 -5.95
C ASP A 210 -23.53 -14.57 -4.58
N ILE A 211 -22.30 -15.11 -4.51
CA ILE A 211 -21.68 -15.54 -3.25
C ILE A 211 -21.14 -14.33 -2.46
N VAL A 212 -20.50 -13.39 -3.16
CA VAL A 212 -19.71 -12.33 -2.52
C VAL A 212 -20.56 -11.10 -2.19
N LEU A 213 -21.51 -10.75 -3.03
CA LEU A 213 -22.33 -9.55 -2.87
C LEU A 213 -23.56 -9.78 -1.99
N PRO A 214 -24.03 -8.78 -1.25
CA PRO A 214 -25.22 -8.90 -0.41
C PRO A 214 -26.53 -9.05 -1.23
N LYS A 215 -26.49 -8.72 -2.52
CA LYS A 215 -27.62 -8.84 -3.44
C LYS A 215 -27.13 -9.23 -4.83
N PRO A 216 -27.85 -10.09 -5.56
CA PRO A 216 -27.54 -10.42 -6.94
C PRO A 216 -27.50 -9.18 -7.85
N LEU A 217 -26.62 -9.19 -8.83
CA LEU A 217 -26.55 -8.17 -9.87
C LEU A 217 -27.29 -8.60 -11.14
N PRO A 218 -28.07 -7.72 -11.77
CA PRO A 218 -28.64 -8.00 -13.07
C PRO A 218 -27.54 -8.12 -14.15
N PRO A 219 -27.74 -8.95 -15.19
CA PRO A 219 -26.78 -9.10 -16.28
C PRO A 219 -26.42 -7.79 -17.01
N THR A 220 -27.30 -6.79 -16.93
CA THR A 220 -27.14 -5.46 -17.51
C THR A 220 -26.32 -4.50 -16.65
N GLU A 221 -26.01 -4.87 -15.40
CA GLU A 221 -25.20 -4.03 -14.51
C GLU A 221 -23.80 -3.85 -15.07
N GLU A 222 -23.32 -2.62 -15.06
CA GLU A 222 -21.97 -2.31 -15.52
C GLU A 222 -20.94 -2.69 -14.45
N VAL A 223 -19.83 -3.25 -14.90
CA VAL A 223 -18.64 -3.56 -14.09
C VAL A 223 -17.40 -3.00 -14.78
N VAL A 224 -16.32 -2.79 -14.03
CA VAL A 224 -15.03 -2.35 -14.58
C VAL A 224 -14.04 -3.49 -14.55
N VAL A 225 -13.29 -3.66 -15.63
CA VAL A 225 -12.23 -4.66 -15.76
C VAL A 225 -10.94 -3.98 -16.19
N TYR A 226 -9.87 -4.16 -15.41
CA TYR A 226 -8.55 -3.57 -15.69
C TYR A 226 -7.58 -4.50 -16.41
N ALA A 227 -7.92 -5.78 -16.53
CA ALA A 227 -7.05 -6.81 -17.11
C ALA A 227 -7.85 -7.83 -17.95
N ALA A 228 -8.66 -7.37 -18.89
CA ALA A 228 -9.54 -8.24 -19.67
C ALA A 228 -8.80 -9.42 -20.36
N LYS A 229 -7.59 -9.17 -20.88
CA LYS A 229 -6.77 -10.23 -21.51
C LYS A 229 -6.31 -11.30 -20.51
N TYR A 230 -6.07 -10.92 -19.26
CA TYR A 230 -5.72 -11.86 -18.20
C TYR A 230 -6.84 -12.85 -17.96
N PHE A 231 -8.08 -12.39 -17.86
CA PHE A 231 -9.24 -13.25 -17.59
C PHE A 231 -9.48 -14.29 -18.69
N VAL A 232 -9.32 -13.92 -19.95
CA VAL A 232 -9.44 -14.86 -21.07
C VAL A 232 -8.38 -15.96 -20.97
N LYS A 233 -7.12 -15.57 -20.77
CA LYS A 233 -6.02 -16.54 -20.64
C LYS A 233 -6.09 -17.36 -19.35
N LEU A 234 -6.60 -16.76 -18.25
CA LEU A 234 -6.84 -17.48 -17.00
C LEU A 234 -7.82 -18.62 -17.21
N ALA A 235 -8.93 -18.36 -17.91
CA ALA A 235 -9.94 -19.36 -18.21
C ALA A 235 -9.35 -20.53 -19.02
N GLU A 236 -8.52 -20.24 -20.03
CA GLU A 236 -7.80 -21.27 -20.80
C GLU A 236 -6.89 -22.14 -19.90
N ILE A 237 -6.10 -21.51 -19.02
CA ILE A 237 -5.20 -22.22 -18.09
C ILE A 237 -6.01 -23.10 -17.14
N ILE A 238 -7.12 -22.60 -16.60
CA ILE A 238 -7.96 -23.35 -15.66
C ILE A 238 -8.58 -24.57 -16.35
N ALA A 239 -9.08 -24.42 -17.59
CA ALA A 239 -9.69 -25.51 -18.34
C ALA A 239 -8.72 -26.69 -18.59
N GLU A 240 -7.41 -26.40 -18.68
CA GLU A 240 -6.35 -27.40 -18.87
C GLU A 240 -5.79 -27.97 -17.54
N THR A 241 -6.19 -27.41 -16.39
CA THR A 241 -5.60 -27.75 -15.09
C THR A 241 -6.46 -28.81 -14.38
N PRO A 242 -5.87 -29.92 -13.90
CA PRO A 242 -6.59 -30.90 -13.11
C PRO A 242 -7.25 -30.25 -11.87
N PRO A 243 -8.50 -30.63 -11.53
CA PRO A 243 -9.23 -30.07 -10.37
C PRO A 243 -8.43 -30.15 -9.07
N ARG A 244 -7.71 -31.24 -8.84
CA ARG A 244 -6.84 -31.42 -7.67
C ARG A 244 -5.76 -30.35 -7.57
N VAL A 245 -5.07 -30.03 -8.66
CA VAL A 245 -4.01 -29.01 -8.71
C VAL A 245 -4.62 -27.62 -8.45
N LEU A 246 -5.76 -27.34 -9.06
CA LEU A 246 -6.45 -26.07 -8.89
C LEU A 246 -6.94 -25.88 -7.46
N SER A 247 -7.57 -26.88 -6.85
CA SER A 247 -8.01 -26.85 -5.47
C SER A 247 -6.82 -26.70 -4.50
N ASN A 248 -5.74 -27.47 -4.71
CA ASN A 248 -4.52 -27.34 -3.92
C ASN A 248 -3.93 -25.92 -3.98
N TYR A 249 -3.90 -25.29 -5.17
CA TYR A 249 -3.43 -23.93 -5.33
C TYR A 249 -4.31 -22.91 -4.61
N ILE A 250 -5.63 -22.98 -4.81
CA ILE A 250 -6.58 -22.03 -4.22
C ILE A 250 -6.49 -22.07 -2.68
N LEU A 251 -6.54 -23.27 -2.10
CA LEU A 251 -6.46 -23.41 -0.64
C LEU A 251 -5.07 -23.07 -0.10
N MET A 252 -3.99 -23.41 -0.81
CA MET A 252 -2.63 -22.99 -0.42
C MET A 252 -2.51 -21.47 -0.32
N ARG A 253 -3.09 -20.71 -1.25
CA ARG A 253 -3.11 -19.25 -1.24
C ARG A 253 -3.79 -18.71 0.03
N PHE A 254 -4.87 -19.31 0.45
CA PHE A 254 -5.59 -18.96 1.69
C PHE A 254 -4.81 -19.38 2.95
N ILE A 255 -4.37 -20.63 3.01
CA ILE A 255 -3.62 -21.21 4.13
C ILE A 255 -2.38 -20.39 4.45
N ARG A 256 -1.62 -19.97 3.44
CA ARG A 256 -0.42 -19.16 3.58
C ARG A 256 -0.63 -17.91 4.45
N HIS A 257 -1.80 -17.29 4.36
CA HIS A 257 -2.13 -16.14 5.20
C HIS A 257 -2.59 -16.55 6.60
N ARG A 258 -3.22 -17.73 6.73
CA ARG A 258 -3.78 -18.20 8.01
C ARG A 258 -2.72 -18.81 8.93
N ILE A 259 -1.65 -19.38 8.40
CA ILE A 259 -0.56 -19.94 9.22
C ILE A 259 0.12 -18.89 10.11
N ASN A 260 0.05 -17.59 9.77
CA ASN A 260 0.51 -16.50 10.63
C ASN A 260 -0.33 -16.33 11.91
N ASN A 261 -1.48 -16.95 11.97
CA ASN A 261 -2.41 -16.88 13.10
C ASN A 261 -2.37 -18.14 13.98
N LEU A 262 -1.46 -19.07 13.67
CA LEU A 262 -1.24 -20.33 14.36
C LEU A 262 0.01 -20.28 15.27
N ASP A 263 0.48 -21.45 15.68
CA ASP A 263 1.59 -21.61 16.61
C ASP A 263 2.98 -21.37 16.01
N LYS A 264 4.01 -21.42 16.85
CA LYS A 264 5.40 -21.13 16.46
C LYS A 264 6.00 -22.06 15.40
N ARG A 265 5.46 -23.28 15.19
CA ARG A 265 5.94 -24.17 14.12
C ARG A 265 5.74 -23.51 12.77
N PHE A 266 4.58 -22.91 12.58
CA PHE A 266 4.21 -22.20 11.33
C PHE A 266 4.94 -20.86 11.20
N GLU A 267 5.15 -20.13 12.29
CA GLU A 267 5.97 -18.91 12.28
C GLU A 267 7.39 -19.17 11.75
N LYS A 268 8.01 -20.29 12.16
CA LYS A 268 9.34 -20.67 11.68
C LYS A 268 9.37 -20.91 10.17
N VAL A 269 8.41 -21.66 9.65
CA VAL A 269 8.32 -21.94 8.21
C VAL A 269 8.07 -20.65 7.43
N GLN A 270 7.21 -19.79 7.89
CA GLN A 270 6.96 -18.48 7.28
C GLN A 270 8.23 -17.60 7.27
N ASN A 271 9.02 -17.64 8.34
CA ASN A 271 10.26 -16.86 8.42
C ASN A 271 11.30 -17.32 7.38
N GLU A 272 11.31 -18.58 6.99
CA GLU A 272 12.21 -19.08 5.93
C GLU A 272 11.98 -18.35 4.60
N LEU A 273 10.72 -18.07 4.24
CA LEU A 273 10.41 -17.27 3.04
C LEU A 273 10.88 -15.82 3.18
N TYR A 274 10.65 -15.20 4.33
CA TYR A 274 11.09 -13.83 4.57
C TYR A 274 12.60 -13.69 4.64
N ARG A 275 13.30 -14.71 5.16
CA ARG A 275 14.76 -14.77 5.13
C ARG A 275 15.28 -14.82 3.70
N LEU A 276 14.65 -15.61 2.86
CA LEU A 276 15.04 -15.78 1.47
C LEU A 276 14.82 -14.50 0.66
N LEU A 277 13.66 -13.85 0.83
CA LEU A 277 13.27 -12.68 0.03
C LEU A 277 13.86 -11.36 0.55
N TYR A 278 14.07 -11.26 1.87
CA TYR A 278 14.38 -9.99 2.53
C TYR A 278 15.58 -10.06 3.49
N GLY A 279 16.24 -11.21 3.59
CA GLY A 279 17.36 -11.41 4.52
C GLY A 279 16.97 -11.34 6.00
N ARG A 280 15.69 -11.51 6.32
CA ARG A 280 15.19 -11.42 7.71
C ARG A 280 15.52 -12.69 8.49
N GLU A 281 16.42 -12.58 9.47
CA GLU A 281 16.85 -13.73 10.25
C GLU A 281 15.91 -14.07 11.41
N GLU A 282 15.32 -13.05 12.04
CA GLU A 282 14.44 -13.22 13.20
C GLU A 282 13.05 -12.66 12.94
N MET A 283 12.04 -13.30 13.54
CA MET A 283 10.68 -12.79 13.55
C MET A 283 10.58 -11.55 14.42
N PRO A 284 9.75 -10.56 14.07
CA PRO A 284 9.42 -9.45 14.96
C PRO A 284 8.84 -9.99 16.28
N ALA A 285 9.10 -9.27 17.38
CA ALA A 285 8.50 -9.60 18.67
C ALA A 285 6.96 -9.68 18.55
N ARG A 286 6.33 -10.65 19.20
CA ARG A 286 4.89 -10.92 19.11
C ARG A 286 4.03 -9.67 19.31
N TRP A 287 4.38 -8.83 20.30
CA TRP A 287 3.65 -7.60 20.56
C TRP A 287 3.64 -6.62 19.36
N LYS A 288 4.74 -6.54 18.60
CA LYS A 288 4.79 -5.71 17.35
C LYS A 288 3.83 -6.25 16.30
N PHE A 289 3.81 -7.56 16.11
CA PHE A 289 2.84 -8.21 15.23
C PHE A 289 1.40 -7.91 15.67
N CYS A 290 1.09 -8.05 16.96
CA CYS A 290 -0.26 -7.84 17.49
C CYS A 290 -0.70 -6.37 17.40
N ILE A 291 0.19 -5.40 17.64
CA ILE A 291 -0.11 -3.97 17.42
C ILE A 291 -0.43 -3.70 15.96
N ALA A 292 0.44 -4.14 15.04
CA ALA A 292 0.21 -3.95 13.61
C ALA A 292 -1.12 -4.59 13.16
N TYR A 293 -1.43 -5.78 13.69
CA TYR A 293 -2.66 -6.48 13.41
C TYR A 293 -3.90 -5.70 13.89
N VAL A 294 -3.92 -5.27 15.15
CA VAL A 294 -5.06 -4.54 15.73
C VAL A 294 -5.23 -3.17 15.08
N ASN A 295 -4.14 -2.42 14.89
CA ASN A 295 -4.17 -1.13 14.21
C ASN A 295 -4.61 -1.23 12.73
N GLY A 296 -4.24 -2.31 12.06
CA GLY A 296 -4.65 -2.57 10.67
C GLY A 296 -6.13 -2.97 10.50
N ASN A 297 -6.79 -3.47 11.56
CA ASN A 297 -8.18 -3.93 11.51
C ASN A 297 -9.17 -2.97 12.21
N LEU A 298 -8.76 -2.33 13.29
CA LEU A 298 -9.56 -1.39 14.08
C LEU A 298 -8.83 -0.04 14.21
N GLY A 299 -8.35 0.48 13.10
CA GLY A 299 -7.42 1.61 13.07
C GLY A 299 -8.03 2.95 13.52
N MET A 300 -9.33 3.17 13.38
CA MET A 300 -9.98 4.38 13.91
C MET A 300 -10.10 4.32 15.43
N SER A 301 -10.44 3.16 15.98
CA SER A 301 -10.50 2.94 17.44
C SER A 301 -9.12 3.03 18.09
N VAL A 302 -8.09 2.41 17.48
CA VAL A 302 -6.69 2.56 17.92
C VAL A 302 -6.23 4.01 17.77
N GLY A 303 -6.56 4.64 16.65
CA GLY A 303 -6.27 6.04 16.37
C GLY A 303 -6.90 6.99 17.38
N SER A 304 -8.11 6.69 17.85
CA SER A 304 -8.77 7.44 18.93
C SER A 304 -7.96 7.43 20.23
N LEU A 305 -7.52 6.25 20.67
CA LEU A 305 -6.68 6.11 21.85
C LEU A 305 -5.37 6.90 21.69
N PHE A 306 -4.71 6.77 20.54
CA PHE A 306 -3.46 7.46 20.25
C PHE A 306 -3.61 8.98 20.22
N VAL A 307 -4.63 9.48 19.52
CA VAL A 307 -4.84 10.93 19.38
C VAL A 307 -5.17 11.59 20.72
N ARG A 308 -6.03 10.97 21.50
CA ARG A 308 -6.46 11.52 22.81
C ARG A 308 -5.30 11.64 23.79
N GLU A 309 -4.30 10.75 23.73
CA GLU A 309 -3.20 10.72 24.69
C GLU A 309 -1.94 11.44 24.19
N PHE A 310 -1.61 11.32 22.89
CA PHE A 310 -0.30 11.71 22.36
C PHE A 310 -0.31 12.80 21.31
N PHE A 311 -1.47 13.21 20.77
CA PHE A 311 -1.51 14.18 19.69
C PHE A 311 -1.98 15.54 20.16
N ASP A 312 -1.19 16.58 19.86
CA ASP A 312 -1.50 17.97 20.20
C ASP A 312 -2.34 18.64 19.09
N GLY A 313 -3.49 19.21 19.47
CA GLY A 313 -4.35 19.94 18.55
C GLY A 313 -3.69 21.14 17.86
N GLN A 314 -2.67 21.78 18.47
CA GLN A 314 -1.89 22.85 17.84
C GLN A 314 -1.14 22.34 16.60
N SER A 315 -0.60 21.11 16.66
CA SER A 315 0.08 20.49 15.52
C SER A 315 -0.83 20.36 14.29
N LYS A 316 -2.12 20.10 14.47
CA LYS A 316 -3.09 20.07 13.36
C LYS A 316 -3.24 21.43 12.69
N GLN A 317 -3.27 22.51 13.46
CA GLN A 317 -3.38 23.88 12.93
C GLN A 317 -2.12 24.31 12.18
N ASP A 318 -0.96 24.04 12.75
CA ASP A 318 0.32 24.33 12.10
C ASP A 318 0.45 23.58 10.76
N MET A 319 -0.01 22.33 10.71
CA MET A 319 0.00 21.53 9.49
C MET A 319 -0.96 22.05 8.42
N LEU A 320 -2.14 22.53 8.81
CA LEU A 320 -3.07 23.18 7.88
C LEU A 320 -2.44 24.42 7.25
N TYR A 321 -1.75 25.23 8.07
CA TYR A 321 -1.00 26.40 7.60
C TYR A 321 0.11 26.00 6.61
N LEU A 322 1.00 25.08 7.00
CA LEU A 322 2.07 24.59 6.13
C LEU A 322 1.55 24.04 4.80
N THR A 323 0.46 23.30 4.83
CA THR A 323 -0.15 22.71 3.62
C THR A 323 -0.67 23.81 2.69
N ALA A 324 -1.32 24.85 3.23
CA ALA A 324 -1.82 25.97 2.44
C ALA A 324 -0.68 26.75 1.77
N GLU A 325 0.40 27.04 2.50
CA GLU A 325 1.58 27.76 1.98
C GLU A 325 2.27 26.96 0.84
N ILE A 326 2.48 25.67 1.05
CA ILE A 326 3.14 24.82 0.06
C ILE A 326 2.26 24.64 -1.19
N GLN A 327 0.93 24.49 -1.01
CA GLN A 327 -0.02 24.43 -2.12
C GLN A 327 -0.02 25.75 -2.92
N ALA A 328 0.05 26.89 -2.26
CA ALA A 328 0.14 28.18 -2.92
C ALA A 328 1.41 28.28 -3.81
N GLN A 329 2.55 27.77 -3.32
CA GLN A 329 3.78 27.73 -4.12
C GLN A 329 3.67 26.81 -5.35
N PHE A 330 3.01 25.67 -5.24
CA PHE A 330 2.75 24.85 -6.42
C PHE A 330 1.83 25.56 -7.43
N GLY A 331 0.84 26.28 -6.93
CA GLY A 331 -0.02 27.14 -7.76
C GLY A 331 0.77 28.21 -8.51
N ALA A 332 1.76 28.83 -7.88
CA ALA A 332 2.67 29.78 -8.52
C ALA A 332 3.54 29.09 -9.59
N LEU A 333 4.14 27.94 -9.25
CA LEU A 333 4.91 27.14 -10.22
C LEU A 333 4.11 26.78 -11.47
N LEU A 334 2.85 26.38 -11.33
CA LEU A 334 1.95 26.07 -12.47
C LEU A 334 1.76 27.28 -13.41
N GLN A 335 1.81 28.50 -12.91
CA GLN A 335 1.72 29.70 -13.74
C GLN A 335 3.05 30.04 -14.42
N GLU A 336 4.18 29.80 -13.76
CA GLU A 336 5.52 30.11 -14.24
C GLU A 336 5.99 29.18 -15.37
N VAL A 337 5.56 27.89 -15.37
CA VAL A 337 6.03 26.95 -16.38
C VAL A 337 5.54 27.29 -17.78
N GLU A 338 6.47 27.45 -18.73
CA GLU A 338 6.18 27.86 -20.09
C GLU A 338 5.73 26.72 -21.02
N TRP A 339 5.96 25.48 -20.62
CA TRP A 339 5.65 24.30 -21.43
C TRP A 339 4.19 23.83 -21.35
N LEU A 340 3.41 24.37 -20.40
CA LEU A 340 1.96 24.17 -20.34
C LEU A 340 1.20 25.22 -21.15
N SER A 341 0.18 24.80 -21.90
CA SER A 341 -0.78 25.72 -22.48
C SER A 341 -1.63 26.41 -21.42
N GLU A 342 -2.16 27.58 -21.71
CA GLU A 342 -3.03 28.33 -20.78
C GLU A 342 -4.29 27.54 -20.38
N SER A 343 -4.85 26.74 -21.29
CA SER A 343 -6.00 25.88 -20.98
C SER A 343 -5.63 24.78 -19.98
N THR A 344 -4.47 24.13 -20.16
CA THR A 344 -3.99 23.10 -19.24
C THR A 344 -3.60 23.68 -17.89
N LYS A 345 -2.97 24.89 -17.85
CA LYS A 345 -2.70 25.61 -16.59
C LYS A 345 -3.97 25.90 -15.80
N SER A 346 -5.02 26.40 -16.47
CA SER A 346 -6.32 26.69 -15.85
C SER A 346 -6.93 25.44 -15.22
N THR A 347 -6.95 24.32 -15.92
CA THR A 347 -7.49 23.06 -15.40
C THR A 347 -6.62 22.50 -14.27
N ALA A 348 -5.29 22.59 -14.40
CA ALA A 348 -4.36 22.20 -13.34
C ALA A 348 -4.59 23.02 -12.05
N ARG A 349 -4.82 24.34 -12.21
CA ARG A 349 -5.14 25.21 -11.07
C ARG A 349 -6.46 24.82 -10.41
N SER A 350 -7.52 24.57 -11.19
CA SER A 350 -8.81 24.11 -10.66
C SER A 350 -8.65 22.79 -9.88
N LYS A 351 -7.86 21.85 -10.39
CA LYS A 351 -7.59 20.59 -9.71
C LYS A 351 -6.82 20.79 -8.41
N LEU A 352 -5.83 21.67 -8.39
CA LEU A 352 -5.07 22.01 -7.18
C LEU A 352 -5.98 22.65 -6.12
N ASP A 353 -6.83 23.61 -6.52
CA ASP A 353 -7.73 24.32 -5.62
C ASP A 353 -8.85 23.41 -5.06
N ALA A 354 -9.25 22.38 -5.82
CA ALA A 354 -10.23 21.38 -5.40
C ALA A 354 -9.63 20.26 -4.53
N MET A 355 -8.32 20.23 -4.30
CA MET A 355 -7.66 19.17 -3.53
C MET A 355 -8.09 19.21 -2.06
N ILE A 356 -8.56 18.07 -1.57
CA ILE A 356 -9.03 17.93 -0.18
C ILE A 356 -7.85 17.60 0.74
N HIS A 357 -7.77 18.27 1.88
CA HIS A 357 -6.72 18.09 2.88
C HIS A 357 -7.25 17.35 4.11
N ASN A 358 -6.73 16.17 4.38
CA ASN A 358 -7.01 15.39 5.57
C ASN A 358 -5.77 15.36 6.48
N ILE A 359 -5.83 16.11 7.57
CA ILE A 359 -4.70 16.36 8.47
C ILE A 359 -4.95 15.75 9.85
N GLY A 360 -3.99 14.95 10.32
CA GLY A 360 -3.95 14.38 11.67
C GLY A 360 -4.93 13.25 11.87
N TYR A 361 -6.21 13.57 11.95
CA TYR A 361 -7.28 12.61 12.22
C TYR A 361 -8.65 13.14 11.79
N PRO A 362 -9.61 12.26 11.45
CA PRO A 362 -11.00 12.62 11.23
C PRO A 362 -11.72 12.85 12.58
N ASP A 363 -12.68 13.75 12.62
CA ASP A 363 -13.39 14.13 13.86
C ASP A 363 -14.10 12.94 14.54
N LEU A 364 -14.48 11.91 13.77
CA LEU A 364 -15.12 10.70 14.30
C LEU A 364 -14.31 10.00 15.39
N VAL A 365 -12.95 10.11 15.39
CA VAL A 365 -12.11 9.44 16.39
C VAL A 365 -12.24 10.08 17.79
N LEU A 366 -12.81 11.27 17.88
CA LEU A 366 -13.12 11.92 19.15
C LEU A 366 -14.52 11.60 19.68
N SER A 367 -15.34 10.85 18.91
CA SER A 367 -16.71 10.49 19.25
C SER A 367 -16.87 8.98 19.43
N ASP A 368 -17.03 8.52 20.67
CA ASP A 368 -17.23 7.10 20.96
C ASP A 368 -18.50 6.53 20.28
N GLN A 369 -19.53 7.37 20.09
CA GLN A 369 -20.74 6.98 19.36
C GLN A 369 -20.46 6.72 17.88
N GLN A 370 -19.64 7.53 17.22
CA GLN A 370 -19.31 7.34 15.81
C GLN A 370 -18.36 6.18 15.60
N LEU A 371 -17.43 5.94 16.53
CA LEU A 371 -16.52 4.80 16.52
C LEU A 371 -17.24 3.45 16.65
N GLN A 372 -18.45 3.43 17.22
CA GLN A 372 -19.27 2.22 17.29
C GLN A 372 -19.50 1.59 15.92
N SER A 373 -19.53 2.38 14.84
CA SER A 373 -19.70 1.88 13.47
C SER A 373 -18.53 0.98 13.01
N GLU A 374 -17.31 1.22 13.50
CA GLU A 374 -16.14 0.40 13.13
C GLU A 374 -16.23 -1.03 13.67
N ILE A 375 -16.83 -1.19 14.86
CA ILE A 375 -16.97 -2.50 15.52
C ILE A 375 -18.38 -3.11 15.34
N GLN A 376 -19.24 -2.49 14.58
CA GLN A 376 -20.60 -2.98 14.37
C GLN A 376 -20.61 -4.38 13.76
N GLY A 377 -21.27 -5.33 14.43
CA GLY A 377 -21.35 -6.72 14.00
C GLY A 377 -20.08 -7.55 14.29
N LEU A 378 -19.10 -6.97 14.97
CA LEU A 378 -17.87 -7.66 15.37
C LEU A 378 -17.92 -8.00 16.86
N THR A 379 -17.60 -9.22 17.20
CA THR A 379 -17.45 -9.69 18.58
C THR A 379 -16.14 -10.44 18.70
N TYR A 380 -15.34 -10.14 19.74
CA TYR A 380 -14.05 -10.76 19.96
C TYR A 380 -13.99 -11.48 21.29
N PHE A 381 -13.21 -12.58 21.32
CA PHE A 381 -12.99 -13.41 22.50
C PHE A 381 -11.49 -13.56 22.77
N GLU A 382 -11.06 -13.45 24.02
CA GLU A 382 -9.64 -13.47 24.40
C GLU A 382 -8.93 -14.80 24.11
N GLU A 383 -9.67 -15.90 24.01
CA GLU A 383 -9.12 -17.25 23.79
C GLU A 383 -9.25 -17.74 22.33
N GLU A 384 -9.82 -16.91 21.43
CA GLU A 384 -10.21 -17.32 20.09
C GLU A 384 -9.55 -16.42 19.01
N PHE A 385 -8.22 -16.29 19.05
CA PHE A 385 -7.51 -15.39 18.13
C PHE A 385 -7.76 -15.73 16.67
N PHE A 386 -7.76 -17.00 16.29
CA PHE A 386 -7.99 -17.43 14.90
C PHE A 386 -9.39 -17.03 14.42
N GLU A 387 -10.42 -17.26 15.20
CA GLU A 387 -11.80 -16.89 14.89
C GLU A 387 -11.99 -15.36 14.88
N ASN A 388 -11.33 -14.64 15.77
CA ASN A 388 -11.30 -13.17 15.75
C ASN A 388 -10.71 -12.65 14.42
N VAL A 389 -9.70 -13.33 13.88
CA VAL A 389 -9.13 -13.02 12.57
C VAL A 389 -10.16 -13.24 11.46
N LEU A 390 -10.86 -14.37 11.46
CA LEU A 390 -11.90 -14.65 10.48
C LEU A 390 -13.05 -13.63 10.56
N THR A 391 -13.45 -13.25 11.77
CA THR A 391 -14.44 -12.19 12.03
C THR A 391 -14.05 -10.87 11.38
N ASN A 392 -12.79 -10.44 11.56
CA ASN A 392 -12.28 -9.22 10.93
C ASN A 392 -12.29 -9.28 9.41
N LEU A 393 -11.84 -10.40 8.84
CA LEU A 393 -11.78 -10.58 7.40
C LEU A 393 -13.16 -10.55 6.76
N ASN A 394 -14.11 -11.29 7.34
CA ASN A 394 -15.48 -11.32 6.88
C ASN A 394 -16.16 -9.95 7.03
N GLY A 395 -16.03 -9.33 8.19
CA GLY A 395 -16.60 -7.99 8.44
C GLY A 395 -16.05 -6.94 7.49
N ARG A 396 -14.77 -7.01 7.11
CA ARG A 396 -14.16 -6.12 6.12
C ARG A 396 -14.79 -6.29 4.75
N THR A 397 -14.92 -7.53 4.27
CA THR A 397 -15.58 -7.83 2.98
C THR A 397 -17.01 -7.37 2.98
N GLN A 398 -17.79 -7.67 4.03
CA GLN A 398 -19.19 -7.25 4.11
C GLN A 398 -19.35 -5.73 4.04
N ARG A 399 -18.53 -4.96 4.75
CA ARG A 399 -18.57 -3.50 4.70
C ARG A 399 -18.20 -2.96 3.32
N GLU A 400 -17.19 -3.55 2.67
CA GLU A 400 -16.77 -3.16 1.33
C GLU A 400 -17.89 -3.44 0.30
N MET A 401 -18.45 -4.64 0.30
CA MET A 401 -19.51 -5.03 -0.65
C MET A 401 -20.81 -4.24 -0.44
N ALA A 402 -21.10 -3.85 0.81
CA ALA A 402 -22.27 -3.05 1.14
C ALA A 402 -22.20 -1.59 0.61
N MET A 403 -21.04 -1.12 0.16
CA MET A 403 -20.92 0.20 -0.47
C MET A 403 -21.54 0.25 -1.87
N LEU A 404 -21.71 -0.89 -2.53
CA LEU A 404 -22.29 -0.95 -3.87
C LEU A 404 -23.70 -0.33 -3.89
N GLY A 405 -23.94 0.55 -4.87
CA GLY A 405 -25.20 1.29 -4.99
C GLY A 405 -25.32 2.53 -4.09
N GLN A 406 -24.28 2.84 -3.29
CA GLN A 406 -24.22 4.07 -2.51
C GLN A 406 -23.48 5.17 -3.27
N THR A 407 -23.74 6.43 -2.91
CA THR A 407 -22.93 7.57 -3.36
C THR A 407 -21.63 7.62 -2.56
N VAL A 408 -20.52 7.93 -3.23
CA VAL A 408 -19.20 8.01 -2.59
C VAL A 408 -19.17 9.19 -1.61
N ASN A 409 -18.91 8.90 -0.35
CA ASN A 409 -18.65 9.93 0.64
C ASN A 409 -17.15 10.31 0.61
N ARG A 410 -16.87 11.49 0.06
CA ARG A 410 -15.49 12.02 -0.08
C ARG A 410 -14.85 12.45 1.23
N SER A 411 -15.62 12.61 2.32
CA SER A 411 -15.08 12.95 3.63
C SER A 411 -14.51 11.78 4.42
N ILE A 412 -14.73 10.54 3.94
CA ILE A 412 -14.20 9.34 4.58
C ILE A 412 -12.69 9.25 4.34
N TRP A 413 -11.95 9.08 5.43
CA TRP A 413 -10.53 8.79 5.39
C TRP A 413 -10.27 7.37 4.88
N THR A 414 -9.28 7.23 3.98
CA THR A 414 -8.84 5.92 3.45
C THR A 414 -7.66 5.34 4.23
N THR A 415 -7.17 6.07 5.23
CA THR A 415 -6.15 5.62 6.20
C THR A 415 -6.60 5.98 7.62
N THR A 416 -5.82 5.60 8.63
CA THR A 416 -6.12 5.76 10.05
C THR A 416 -5.07 6.62 10.75
N PRO A 417 -5.37 7.24 11.93
CA PRO A 417 -4.47 8.22 12.53
C PRO A 417 -3.11 7.69 12.99
N ALA A 418 -3.06 6.45 13.51
CA ALA A 418 -1.84 5.87 14.05
C ALA A 418 -1.00 5.17 12.96
N VAL A 419 -0.59 5.92 11.94
CA VAL A 419 0.20 5.43 10.80
C VAL A 419 1.33 6.41 10.50
N VAL A 420 2.55 5.88 10.29
CA VAL A 420 3.73 6.66 9.86
C VAL A 420 3.82 6.60 8.34
N ASN A 421 3.00 7.39 7.68
CA ASN A 421 3.02 7.59 6.23
C ASN A 421 2.19 8.83 5.86
N ALA A 422 2.23 9.19 4.57
CA ALA A 422 1.36 10.18 3.94
C ALA A 422 0.86 9.62 2.61
N TYR A 423 -0.23 10.17 2.07
CA TYR A 423 -0.88 9.61 0.87
C TYR A 423 -1.55 10.67 0.02
N TYR A 424 -1.54 10.45 -1.30
CA TYR A 424 -2.43 11.09 -2.25
C TYR A 424 -3.40 10.07 -2.87
N SER A 425 -4.69 10.35 -2.80
CA SER A 425 -5.74 9.54 -3.43
C SER A 425 -6.17 10.17 -4.76
N ARG A 426 -5.87 9.52 -5.89
CA ARG A 426 -6.13 10.02 -7.24
C ARG A 426 -7.62 10.16 -7.54
N ASN A 427 -8.39 9.12 -7.22
CA ASN A 427 -9.84 9.06 -7.45
C ASN A 427 -10.67 9.89 -6.46
N ARG A 428 -10.03 10.52 -5.48
CA ARG A 428 -10.67 11.46 -4.54
C ARG A 428 -10.07 12.87 -4.61
N ASN A 429 -8.95 13.04 -5.30
CA ASN A 429 -8.15 14.27 -5.32
C ASN A 429 -7.86 14.77 -3.89
N GLN A 430 -7.27 13.92 -3.08
CA GLN A 430 -7.14 14.08 -1.62
C GLN A 430 -5.73 13.78 -1.16
N ILE A 431 -5.16 14.64 -0.30
CA ILE A 431 -3.93 14.36 0.47
C ILE A 431 -4.27 14.03 1.92
N MET A 432 -3.53 13.10 2.51
CA MET A 432 -3.74 12.63 3.88
C MET A 432 -2.42 12.56 4.64
N PHE A 433 -2.40 13.19 5.82
CA PHE A 433 -1.27 13.18 6.75
C PHE A 433 -1.74 12.69 8.12
N PRO A 434 -1.66 11.36 8.38
CA PRO A 434 -2.01 10.80 9.69
C PRO A 434 -1.21 11.38 10.84
N ALA A 435 -1.79 11.45 12.03
CA ALA A 435 -1.13 11.95 13.23
C ALA A 435 0.20 11.22 13.54
N GLY A 436 0.31 9.94 13.17
CA GLY A 436 1.50 9.14 13.40
C GLY A 436 2.77 9.65 12.72
N ILE A 437 2.68 10.36 11.57
CA ILE A 437 3.85 10.95 10.91
C ILE A 437 4.19 12.35 11.42
N LEU A 438 3.25 13.02 12.10
CA LEU A 438 3.40 14.40 12.56
C LEU A 438 4.22 14.47 13.86
N GLN A 439 5.41 13.89 13.84
CA GLN A 439 6.36 13.77 14.93
C GLN A 439 7.79 13.95 14.42
N PRO A 440 8.78 14.22 15.30
CA PRO A 440 10.19 14.27 14.89
C PRO A 440 10.63 12.99 14.16
N PRO A 441 11.48 13.08 13.13
CA PRO A 441 12.13 14.30 12.61
C PRO A 441 11.33 15.04 11.55
N PHE A 442 10.10 14.60 11.23
CA PHE A 442 9.26 15.22 10.19
C PHE A 442 8.72 16.58 10.62
N TYR A 443 8.18 16.64 11.83
CA TYR A 443 7.54 17.83 12.38
C TYR A 443 7.66 17.90 13.89
N HIS A 444 7.87 19.11 14.40
CA HIS A 444 7.64 19.44 15.81
C HIS A 444 7.33 20.93 15.95
N LYS A 445 6.36 21.28 16.82
CA LYS A 445 5.91 22.68 17.01
C LYS A 445 7.01 23.63 17.48
N PHE A 446 8.06 23.11 18.10
CA PHE A 446 9.21 23.90 18.58
C PHE A 446 10.44 23.79 17.68
N PHE A 447 10.36 23.08 16.56
CA PHE A 447 11.47 23.08 15.58
C PHE A 447 11.57 24.42 14.87
N PRO A 448 12.77 24.85 14.49
CA PRO A 448 12.94 25.87 13.49
C PRO A 448 12.11 25.57 12.24
N LYS A 449 11.59 26.60 11.61
CA LYS A 449 10.77 26.42 10.40
C LYS A 449 11.55 25.71 9.28
N ALA A 450 12.83 26.03 9.13
CA ALA A 450 13.71 25.32 8.18
C ALA A 450 13.62 23.79 8.33
N LEU A 451 13.60 23.27 9.57
CA LEU A 451 13.50 21.83 9.81
C LEU A 451 12.09 21.28 9.48
N ASN A 452 11.02 22.01 9.84
CA ASN A 452 9.66 21.60 9.53
C ASN A 452 9.37 21.63 8.02
N PHE A 453 9.81 22.67 7.30
CA PHE A 453 9.69 22.75 5.85
C PHE A 453 10.56 21.72 5.15
N GLY A 454 11.80 21.46 5.61
CA GLY A 454 12.69 20.44 5.06
C GLY A 454 12.31 19.00 5.43
N GLY A 455 11.50 18.81 6.47
CA GLY A 455 10.92 17.53 6.89
C GLY A 455 9.53 17.31 6.31
N ILE A 456 8.51 17.57 7.12
CA ILE A 456 7.10 17.34 6.71
C ILE A 456 6.70 18.23 5.52
N GLY A 457 7.27 19.41 5.36
CA GLY A 457 6.96 20.30 4.24
C GLY A 457 7.28 19.66 2.89
N VAL A 458 8.42 18.99 2.76
CA VAL A 458 8.78 18.28 1.52
C VAL A 458 7.82 17.11 1.28
N VAL A 459 7.36 16.41 2.33
CA VAL A 459 6.36 15.34 2.21
C VAL A 459 5.02 15.93 1.73
N ILE A 460 4.61 17.08 2.25
CA ILE A 460 3.39 17.77 1.79
C ILE A 460 3.48 18.09 0.29
N GLY A 461 4.57 18.70 -0.13
CA GLY A 461 4.80 19.01 -1.55
C GLY A 461 4.87 17.75 -2.43
N HIS A 462 5.43 16.67 -1.93
CA HIS A 462 5.45 15.35 -2.59
C HIS A 462 4.02 14.85 -2.84
N GLU A 463 3.15 14.84 -1.82
CA GLU A 463 1.76 14.38 -1.98
C GLU A 463 0.95 15.30 -2.92
N ILE A 464 1.14 16.61 -2.85
CA ILE A 464 0.52 17.54 -3.80
C ILE A 464 0.96 17.23 -5.23
N THR A 465 2.26 16.98 -5.45
CA THR A 465 2.83 16.69 -6.77
C THR A 465 2.29 15.37 -7.33
N HIS A 466 1.92 14.39 -6.50
CA HIS A 466 1.26 13.17 -6.96
C HIS A 466 -0.05 13.41 -7.72
N GLY A 467 -0.74 14.51 -7.48
CA GLY A 467 -1.87 14.94 -8.31
C GLY A 467 -1.49 15.21 -9.77
N PHE A 468 -0.21 15.44 -10.04
CA PHE A 468 0.33 15.91 -11.32
C PHE A 468 1.53 15.08 -11.81
N ASP A 469 1.78 13.91 -11.22
CA ASP A 469 2.74 12.93 -11.71
C ASP A 469 2.21 12.19 -12.96
N ASP A 470 2.94 11.22 -13.49
CA ASP A 470 2.56 10.47 -14.69
C ASP A 470 1.22 9.72 -14.56
N LYS A 471 0.85 9.32 -13.35
CA LYS A 471 -0.43 8.68 -13.04
C LYS A 471 -1.49 9.69 -12.64
N GLY A 472 -1.16 10.62 -11.73
CA GLY A 472 -2.10 11.60 -11.19
C GLY A 472 -2.65 12.55 -12.25
N LYS A 473 -1.83 12.93 -13.24
CA LYS A 473 -2.25 13.78 -14.35
C LYS A 473 -3.41 13.22 -15.21
N GLN A 474 -3.67 11.92 -15.10
CA GLN A 474 -4.76 11.24 -15.83
C GLN A 474 -6.12 11.43 -15.16
N PHE A 475 -6.17 12.01 -13.96
CA PHE A 475 -7.38 12.26 -13.21
C PHE A 475 -7.66 13.76 -13.13
N ASP A 476 -8.94 14.12 -13.28
CA ASP A 476 -9.41 15.50 -13.17
C ASP A 476 -9.58 15.97 -11.70
N GLU A 477 -10.12 17.16 -11.50
CA GLU A 477 -10.35 17.76 -10.19
C GLU A 477 -11.31 16.96 -9.29
N GLN A 478 -12.20 16.16 -9.91
CA GLN A 478 -13.16 15.29 -9.22
C GLN A 478 -12.62 13.88 -8.99
N GLY A 479 -11.43 13.56 -9.50
CA GLY A 479 -10.84 12.23 -9.42
C GLY A 479 -11.33 11.25 -10.47
N ASN A 480 -11.85 11.73 -11.58
CA ASN A 480 -12.24 10.92 -12.74
C ASN A 480 -11.08 10.77 -13.72
N ILE A 481 -10.92 9.57 -14.28
CA ILE A 481 -10.03 9.36 -15.43
C ILE A 481 -10.55 10.18 -16.61
N ASN A 482 -9.83 11.25 -16.94
CA ASN A 482 -10.23 12.20 -17.96
C ASN A 482 -8.98 12.77 -18.66
N GLN A 483 -9.03 12.85 -19.99
CA GLN A 483 -7.96 13.47 -20.78
C GLN A 483 -8.17 14.99 -20.83
N TRP A 484 -7.66 15.71 -19.86
CA TRP A 484 -7.76 17.17 -19.76
C TRP A 484 -6.52 17.93 -20.25
N TRP A 485 -5.46 17.21 -20.61
CA TRP A 485 -4.24 17.77 -21.16
C TRP A 485 -4.35 17.94 -22.66
N ASP A 486 -3.94 19.08 -23.20
CA ASP A 486 -3.73 19.21 -24.63
C ASP A 486 -2.50 18.41 -25.11
N THR A 487 -2.41 18.18 -26.42
CA THR A 487 -1.37 17.32 -26.99
C THR A 487 0.04 17.88 -26.79
N SER A 488 0.22 19.21 -26.88
CA SER A 488 1.53 19.86 -26.71
C SER A 488 2.02 19.71 -25.27
N SER A 489 1.19 20.11 -24.30
CA SER A 489 1.50 19.99 -22.87
C SER A 489 1.75 18.53 -22.47
N SER A 490 0.97 17.59 -23.01
CA SER A 490 1.16 16.15 -22.73
C SER A 490 2.48 15.62 -23.30
N THR A 491 2.89 16.09 -24.48
CA THR A 491 4.20 15.73 -25.09
C THR A 491 5.35 16.30 -24.27
N SER A 492 5.28 17.58 -23.91
CA SER A 492 6.31 18.22 -23.09
C SER A 492 6.47 17.55 -21.73
N PHE A 493 5.36 17.18 -21.07
CA PHE A 493 5.42 16.42 -19.84
C PHE A 493 6.18 15.09 -20.01
N ARG A 494 5.85 14.34 -21.07
CA ARG A 494 6.49 13.06 -21.36
C ARG A 494 8.00 13.21 -21.57
N ASP A 495 8.43 14.24 -22.29
CA ASP A 495 9.84 14.50 -22.57
C ASP A 495 10.59 14.87 -21.27
N LYS A 496 9.99 15.70 -20.42
CA LYS A 496 10.52 16.04 -19.10
C LYS A 496 10.56 14.83 -18.14
N ALA A 497 9.51 14.02 -18.12
CA ALA A 497 9.49 12.77 -17.34
C ALA A 497 10.54 11.78 -17.84
N MET A 498 10.83 11.73 -19.15
CA MET A 498 11.87 10.89 -19.71
C MET A 498 13.26 11.29 -19.22
N CYS A 499 13.53 12.60 -18.99
CA CYS A 499 14.76 13.06 -18.35
C CYS A 499 14.91 12.41 -16.96
N ILE A 500 13.87 12.47 -16.12
CA ILE A 500 13.85 11.85 -14.78
C ILE A 500 14.06 10.32 -14.88
N ILE A 501 13.36 9.64 -15.80
CA ILE A 501 13.49 8.19 -16.00
C ILE A 501 14.96 7.84 -16.33
N ASN A 502 15.56 8.54 -17.29
CA ASN A 502 16.92 8.28 -17.73
C ASN A 502 17.95 8.59 -16.64
N GLN A 503 17.79 9.72 -15.94
CA GLN A 503 18.69 10.12 -14.85
C GLN A 503 18.71 9.09 -13.72
N TYR A 504 17.53 8.68 -13.22
CA TYR A 504 17.45 7.71 -12.12
C TYR A 504 17.86 6.30 -12.57
N SER A 505 17.65 5.93 -13.82
CA SER A 505 18.11 4.65 -14.38
C SER A 505 19.65 4.53 -14.48
N GLN A 506 20.38 5.64 -14.36
CA GLN A 506 21.85 5.63 -14.33
C GLN A 506 22.41 5.32 -12.94
N PHE A 507 21.61 5.41 -11.87
CA PHE A 507 22.07 5.09 -10.53
C PHE A 507 22.34 3.60 -10.39
N LEU A 508 23.61 3.23 -10.28
CA LEU A 508 24.03 1.86 -9.97
C LEU A 508 23.92 1.62 -8.45
N VAL A 509 23.12 0.67 -8.06
CA VAL A 509 22.98 0.21 -6.67
C VAL A 509 24.04 -0.86 -6.44
N ALA A 510 25.20 -0.46 -5.95
CA ALA A 510 26.39 -1.33 -5.85
C ALA A 510 26.11 -2.56 -4.97
N GLU A 511 25.36 -2.38 -3.89
CA GLU A 511 25.02 -3.43 -2.93
C GLU A 511 24.10 -4.53 -3.54
N ALA A 512 23.38 -4.20 -4.61
CA ALA A 512 22.51 -5.13 -5.34
C ALA A 512 23.09 -5.54 -6.70
N GLY A 513 24.17 -4.89 -7.16
CA GLY A 513 24.81 -5.15 -8.45
C GLY A 513 23.96 -4.81 -9.68
N THR A 514 22.94 -3.95 -9.54
CA THR A 514 22.02 -3.58 -10.62
C THR A 514 21.68 -2.08 -10.55
N ALA A 515 21.20 -1.53 -11.68
CA ALA A 515 20.72 -0.16 -11.75
C ALA A 515 19.27 -0.02 -11.25
N LEU A 516 18.88 1.19 -10.87
CA LEU A 516 17.50 1.53 -10.57
C LEU A 516 16.61 1.40 -11.82
N ASN A 517 15.37 1.02 -11.60
CA ASN A 517 14.34 1.06 -12.62
C ASN A 517 13.63 2.44 -12.59
N GLY A 518 14.18 3.41 -13.33
CA GLY A 518 13.62 4.77 -13.39
C GLY A 518 12.21 4.81 -13.97
N LEU A 519 11.83 3.86 -14.81
CA LEU A 519 10.47 3.77 -15.34
C LEU A 519 9.45 3.40 -14.25
N ASN A 520 9.77 2.44 -13.40
CA ASN A 520 8.89 2.05 -12.28
C ASN A 520 8.80 3.14 -11.22
N THR A 521 9.90 3.87 -10.98
CA THR A 521 9.99 4.86 -9.90
C THR A 521 9.69 6.30 -10.35
N GLN A 522 9.36 6.54 -11.62
CA GLN A 522 9.22 7.90 -12.17
C GLN A 522 8.21 8.77 -11.41
N GLY A 523 7.06 8.25 -11.03
CA GLY A 523 6.02 9.02 -10.32
C GLY A 523 6.53 9.54 -8.97
N GLU A 524 7.18 8.66 -8.19
CA GLU A 524 7.78 9.02 -6.91
C GLU A 524 8.95 10.00 -7.07
N ASN A 525 9.78 9.80 -8.10
CA ASN A 525 10.90 10.69 -8.39
C ASN A 525 10.43 12.08 -8.82
N ILE A 526 9.37 12.17 -9.64
CA ILE A 526 8.72 13.44 -10.00
C ILE A 526 8.17 14.13 -8.74
N ALA A 527 7.51 13.37 -7.88
CA ALA A 527 6.93 13.89 -6.64
C ALA A 527 7.98 14.42 -5.67
N ASP A 528 9.11 13.74 -5.51
CA ASP A 528 10.24 14.21 -4.68
C ASP A 528 10.84 15.52 -5.22
N ASN A 529 11.08 15.58 -6.51
CA ASN A 529 11.69 16.77 -7.15
C ASN A 529 10.74 17.98 -7.08
N GLY A 530 9.45 17.80 -7.30
CA GLY A 530 8.45 18.85 -7.14
C GLY A 530 8.24 19.25 -5.69
N GLY A 531 8.21 18.28 -4.79
CA GLY A 531 7.96 18.49 -3.36
C GLY A 531 9.01 19.35 -2.68
N ILE A 532 10.29 19.07 -2.91
CA ILE A 532 11.36 19.87 -2.30
C ILE A 532 11.38 21.33 -2.81
N LYS A 533 11.08 21.53 -4.08
CA LYS A 533 11.03 22.86 -4.69
C LYS A 533 9.89 23.70 -4.09
N GLN A 534 8.70 23.11 -3.96
CA GLN A 534 7.54 23.78 -3.34
C GLN A 534 7.82 24.13 -1.88
N ALA A 535 8.32 23.18 -1.10
CA ALA A 535 8.60 23.36 0.32
C ALA A 535 9.68 24.43 0.56
N TYR A 536 10.74 24.44 -0.26
CA TYR A 536 11.79 25.45 -0.14
C TYR A 536 11.28 26.86 -0.48
N ARG A 537 10.47 27.00 -1.55
CA ARG A 537 9.86 28.29 -1.90
C ARG A 537 8.94 28.79 -0.80
N ALA A 538 8.12 27.93 -0.21
CA ALA A 538 7.25 28.29 0.91
C ALA A 538 8.08 28.69 2.14
N TYR A 539 9.18 28.01 2.41
CA TYR A 539 10.11 28.41 3.48
C TYR A 539 10.72 29.79 3.23
N LYS A 540 11.14 30.08 2.01
CA LYS A 540 11.72 31.41 1.66
C LYS A 540 10.69 32.53 1.77
N GLU A 541 9.44 32.31 1.36
CA GLU A 541 8.36 33.27 1.54
C GLU A 541 8.10 33.53 3.03
N TRP A 542 8.08 32.49 3.85
CA TRP A 542 7.97 32.63 5.30
C TRP A 542 9.12 33.48 5.89
N VAL A 543 10.36 33.27 5.41
CA VAL A 543 11.55 34.07 5.83
C VAL A 543 11.41 35.54 5.40
N ASP A 544 10.92 35.80 4.21
CA ASP A 544 10.69 37.17 3.71
C ASP A 544 9.66 37.92 4.56
N GLU A 545 8.64 37.24 5.06
CA GLU A 545 7.61 37.82 5.93
C GLU A 545 8.06 38.00 7.38
N HIS A 546 8.82 37.05 7.93
CA HIS A 546 9.12 36.96 9.36
C HIS A 546 10.57 37.28 9.71
N GLY A 547 11.45 37.40 8.70
CA GLY A 547 12.88 37.57 8.86
C GLY A 547 13.64 36.23 8.97
N PRO A 548 14.96 36.27 8.87
CA PRO A 548 15.81 35.07 8.90
C PRO A 548 15.81 34.41 10.27
N GLU A 549 15.78 33.07 10.28
CA GLU A 549 15.93 32.30 11.51
C GLU A 549 17.37 32.33 12.04
N GLN A 550 17.51 32.23 13.35
CA GLN A 550 18.79 32.11 14.01
C GLN A 550 19.40 30.72 13.81
N SER A 551 20.70 30.63 13.69
CA SER A 551 21.41 29.36 13.68
C SER A 551 21.17 28.56 14.96
N LEU A 552 21.17 27.24 14.84
CA LEU A 552 21.08 26.36 16.02
C LEU A 552 22.33 26.54 16.91
N PRO A 553 22.16 26.66 18.23
CA PRO A 553 23.28 26.84 19.15
C PRO A 553 24.34 25.73 19.06
N SER A 554 23.93 24.49 18.75
CA SER A 554 24.80 23.33 18.58
C SER A 554 25.43 23.22 17.19
N LEU A 555 24.93 23.98 16.20
CA LEU A 555 25.37 23.98 14.80
C LEU A 555 25.46 25.42 14.27
N PRO A 556 26.27 26.28 14.88
CA PRO A 556 26.32 27.72 14.57
C PRO A 556 26.81 28.04 13.16
N ASP A 557 27.56 27.11 12.56
CA ASP A 557 28.15 27.26 11.23
C ASP A 557 27.20 26.88 10.08
N LEU A 558 26.05 26.30 10.38
CA LEU A 558 25.04 25.93 9.37
C LEU A 558 23.96 27.03 9.25
N SER A 559 23.72 27.47 8.02
CA SER A 559 22.58 28.34 7.74
C SER A 559 21.25 27.59 7.86
N ALA A 560 20.16 28.34 8.02
CA ALA A 560 18.83 27.75 8.06
C ALA A 560 18.46 27.01 6.75
N GLU A 561 18.88 27.54 5.59
CA GLU A 561 18.72 26.86 4.31
C GLU A 561 19.50 25.53 4.26
N GLN A 562 20.73 25.51 4.79
CA GLN A 562 21.50 24.26 4.90
C GLN A 562 20.81 23.25 5.84
N LEU A 563 20.19 23.71 6.93
CA LEU A 563 19.42 22.87 7.84
C LEU A 563 18.16 22.31 7.16
N PHE A 564 17.49 23.06 6.28
CA PHE A 564 16.39 22.57 5.47
C PHE A 564 16.79 21.31 4.66
N PHE A 565 17.86 21.42 3.87
CA PHE A 565 18.34 20.31 3.04
C PHE A 565 18.91 19.16 3.87
N LEU A 566 19.55 19.45 4.98
CA LEU A 566 20.08 18.43 5.89
C LEU A 566 18.95 17.61 6.52
N ASN A 567 17.86 18.26 6.95
CA ASN A 567 16.70 17.54 7.51
C ASN A 567 15.99 16.69 6.45
N PHE A 568 15.83 17.20 5.24
CA PHE A 568 15.37 16.39 4.11
C PHE A 568 16.21 15.12 3.94
N ALA A 569 17.54 15.24 3.95
CA ALA A 569 18.42 14.08 3.80
C ALA A 569 18.31 13.10 4.98
N GLN A 570 18.16 13.61 6.21
CA GLN A 570 18.02 12.76 7.41
C GLN A 570 16.74 11.92 7.38
N VAL A 571 15.63 12.45 6.85
CA VAL A 571 14.37 11.71 6.71
C VAL A 571 14.56 10.43 5.91
N TRP A 572 15.47 10.42 4.93
CA TRP A 572 15.75 9.25 4.08
C TRP A 572 16.96 8.43 4.53
N CYS A 573 17.53 8.75 5.69
CA CYS A 573 18.68 8.00 6.21
C CYS A 573 18.26 6.57 6.57
N GLY A 574 19.03 5.59 6.10
CA GLY A 574 18.72 4.18 6.37
C GLY A 574 19.76 3.22 5.82
N ALA A 575 19.60 1.95 6.22
CA ALA A 575 20.37 0.81 5.74
C ALA A 575 19.44 -0.35 5.40
N SER A 576 19.74 -1.05 4.32
CA SER A 576 18.96 -2.20 3.86
C SER A 576 19.84 -3.43 3.72
N ARG A 577 19.29 -4.61 4.02
CA ARG A 577 19.96 -5.88 3.70
C ARG A 577 20.02 -6.06 2.18
N PRO A 578 21.05 -6.73 1.64
CA PRO A 578 21.18 -6.92 0.19
C PRO A 578 19.95 -7.58 -0.44
N GLU A 579 19.39 -8.61 0.20
CA GLU A 579 18.20 -9.34 -0.29
C GLU A 579 16.97 -8.42 -0.34
N ALA A 580 16.73 -7.65 0.73
CA ALA A 580 15.65 -6.68 0.80
C ALA A 580 15.81 -5.59 -0.27
N LEU A 581 17.03 -5.14 -0.51
CA LEU A 581 17.33 -4.14 -1.53
C LEU A 581 17.09 -4.71 -2.94
N GLN A 582 17.53 -5.94 -3.23
CA GLN A 582 17.27 -6.62 -4.49
C GLN A 582 15.77 -6.80 -4.75
N SER A 583 14.99 -7.19 -3.72
CA SER A 583 13.54 -7.28 -3.82
C SER A 583 12.90 -5.93 -4.10
N LYS A 584 13.30 -4.87 -3.38
CA LYS A 584 12.80 -3.50 -3.62
C LYS A 584 13.08 -3.01 -5.05
N LEU A 585 14.25 -3.27 -5.60
CA LEU A 585 14.59 -2.84 -6.97
C LEU A 585 13.70 -3.46 -8.04
N LYS A 586 13.12 -4.65 -7.77
CA LYS A 586 12.19 -5.34 -8.68
C LYS A 586 10.74 -4.91 -8.50
N THR A 587 10.35 -4.55 -7.28
CA THR A 587 8.93 -4.46 -6.90
C THR A 587 8.48 -3.07 -6.48
N ALA A 588 9.39 -2.26 -5.89
CA ALA A 588 9.01 -0.98 -5.30
C ALA A 588 8.88 0.12 -6.36
N VAL A 589 7.90 0.99 -6.12
CA VAL A 589 7.72 2.23 -6.91
C VAL A 589 8.59 3.39 -6.39
N HIS A 590 9.13 3.26 -5.17
CA HIS A 590 10.04 4.20 -4.54
C HIS A 590 11.50 3.78 -4.77
N ALA A 591 12.34 4.72 -5.18
CA ALA A 591 13.78 4.53 -5.13
C ALA A 591 14.26 4.35 -3.68
N PRO A 592 15.37 3.63 -3.42
CA PRO A 592 15.96 3.58 -2.08
C PRO A 592 16.33 4.99 -1.58
N GLY A 593 16.21 5.22 -0.26
CA GLY A 593 16.36 6.56 0.35
C GLY A 593 17.60 7.33 -0.09
N LYS A 594 18.75 6.66 -0.20
CA LYS A 594 19.99 7.26 -0.74
C LYS A 594 19.78 7.95 -2.10
N TYR A 595 19.02 7.32 -3.00
CA TYR A 595 18.82 7.83 -4.35
C TYR A 595 17.65 8.81 -4.44
N ARG A 596 16.72 8.76 -3.50
CA ARG A 596 15.73 9.84 -3.31
C ARG A 596 16.43 11.15 -2.95
N VAL A 597 17.45 11.10 -2.08
CA VAL A 597 18.27 12.28 -1.74
C VAL A 597 19.15 12.70 -2.92
N LEU A 598 19.97 11.78 -3.44
CA LEU A 598 20.96 12.12 -4.48
C LEU A 598 20.31 12.64 -5.76
N GLY A 599 19.26 11.97 -6.24
CA GLY A 599 18.56 12.36 -7.46
C GLY A 599 17.82 13.68 -7.32
N THR A 600 17.12 13.88 -6.21
CA THR A 600 16.36 15.11 -5.95
C THR A 600 17.29 16.31 -5.78
N LEU A 601 18.35 16.19 -4.98
CA LEU A 601 19.28 17.30 -4.73
C LEU A 601 20.16 17.62 -5.96
N ALA A 602 20.46 16.64 -6.80
CA ALA A 602 21.16 16.87 -8.07
C ALA A 602 20.40 17.82 -9.00
N ASN A 603 19.09 17.84 -8.91
CA ASN A 603 18.21 18.70 -9.72
C ASN A 603 17.90 20.05 -9.05
N SER A 604 18.20 20.24 -7.75
CA SER A 604 17.92 21.49 -7.03
C SER A 604 19.03 22.53 -7.22
N VAL A 605 18.65 23.68 -7.80
CA VAL A 605 19.51 24.87 -7.90
C VAL A 605 19.76 25.42 -6.50
N GLU A 606 18.73 25.51 -5.70
CA GLU A 606 18.71 26.08 -4.35
C GLU A 606 19.63 25.30 -3.39
N PHE A 607 19.68 23.96 -3.52
CA PHE A 607 20.65 23.13 -2.81
C PHE A 607 22.09 23.52 -3.19
N SER A 608 22.34 23.65 -4.50
CA SER A 608 23.66 24.01 -4.99
C SER A 608 24.12 25.38 -4.49
N GLU A 609 23.21 26.35 -4.40
CA GLU A 609 23.48 27.70 -3.88
C GLU A 609 23.73 27.69 -2.36
N ALA A 610 22.85 27.02 -1.59
CA ALA A 610 22.97 26.93 -0.13
C ALA A 610 24.29 26.28 0.33
N TRP A 611 24.77 25.29 -0.43
CA TRP A 611 26.02 24.59 -0.14
C TRP A 611 27.21 25.05 -0.98
N GLN A 612 27.03 26.09 -1.80
CA GLN A 612 28.08 26.69 -2.66
C GLN A 612 28.74 25.63 -3.55
N CYS A 613 27.99 24.71 -4.09
CA CYS A 613 28.46 23.64 -4.95
C CYS A 613 28.90 24.19 -6.32
N ARG A 614 30.07 23.77 -6.81
CA ARG A 614 30.54 24.14 -8.16
C ARG A 614 30.02 23.12 -9.18
N PRO A 615 29.76 23.55 -10.43
CA PRO A 615 29.43 22.63 -11.50
C PRO A 615 30.44 21.48 -11.62
N GLY A 616 29.95 20.23 -11.69
CA GLY A 616 30.80 19.03 -11.77
C GLY A 616 31.31 18.49 -10.44
N GLN A 617 30.94 19.09 -9.31
CA GLN A 617 31.25 18.55 -7.98
C GLN A 617 30.19 17.55 -7.52
N GLY A 618 30.63 16.34 -7.11
CA GLY A 618 29.87 15.37 -6.33
C GLY A 618 28.42 15.19 -6.77
N MET A 619 27.50 15.72 -5.97
CA MET A 619 26.05 15.57 -6.20
C MET A 619 25.50 16.49 -7.32
N VAL A 620 26.27 17.42 -7.87
CA VAL A 620 25.83 18.46 -8.82
C VAL A 620 26.47 18.29 -10.20
N GLY A 621 26.78 17.08 -10.61
CA GLY A 621 27.67 16.79 -11.74
C GLY A 621 27.01 16.43 -13.07
N GLY A 622 25.71 16.59 -13.27
CA GLY A 622 25.02 16.13 -14.47
C GLY A 622 24.01 17.11 -15.05
N GLU A 623 23.30 16.68 -16.08
CA GLU A 623 22.13 17.37 -16.60
C GLU A 623 21.03 17.40 -15.52
N ARG A 624 20.47 18.59 -15.28
CA ARG A 624 19.34 18.75 -14.36
C ARG A 624 18.04 18.41 -15.06
N CYS A 625 17.23 17.59 -14.41
CA CYS A 625 15.90 17.25 -14.87
C CYS A 625 14.87 18.02 -14.05
N GLU A 626 13.89 18.61 -14.73
CA GLU A 626 12.83 19.39 -14.12
C GLU A 626 11.50 19.10 -14.83
N VAL A 627 10.49 18.72 -14.04
CA VAL A 627 9.11 18.59 -14.52
C VAL A 627 8.29 19.80 -14.05
N TRP A 628 8.29 20.07 -12.75
CA TRP A 628 7.58 21.18 -12.08
C TRP A 628 8.55 22.20 -11.48
#